data_6a7061ad5ac99a6311a9a28e4c98b9e0
#
_entry.id   6a7061ad5ac99a6311a9a28e4c98b9e0
#
_cell.length_a   1.000
_cell.length_b   1.000
_cell.length_c   1.000
_cell.angle_alpha   90.00
_cell.angle_beta   90.00
_cell.angle_gamma   90.00
#
_symmetry.space_group_name_H-M   'P 1'
#
loop_
_entity.id
_entity.type
_entity.pdbx_description
1 polymer ?
#
loop_
_entity_poly.entity_id
_entity_poly.type
_entity_poly.pdbx_seq_one_letter_code
_entity_poly.pdbx_strand_id
1 'polypeptide(L)'
;KQPESRRVEGKTWLLIDAVQDPGNIGTMIRTADSAGLDAVIVGEGSVDIYNAKVLRAAQGSHFHLPIIRGNLHQWIEKLEQNNIPIYGTALKNAVSMYEVTPVDKFALIVGNEGQGVNEELLRKTVKNLYIPIYGKSESLNVSVATGILLYYLRRP
;
A
#
# COMPACT_ATOMS: atom_id res chain seq x y z
N LYS A 1 -8.46 9.60 20.18
CA LYS A 1 -8.72 8.17 20.07
C LYS A 1 -7.54 7.46 19.44
N GLN A 2 -7.14 6.37 20.01
CA GLN A 2 -5.98 5.63 19.53
C GLN A 2 -6.31 4.86 18.27
N PRO A 3 -5.51 5.04 17.19
CA PRO A 3 -5.75 4.28 15.97
C PRO A 3 -5.69 2.76 16.20
N GLU A 4 -4.82 2.33 17.11
CA GLU A 4 -4.65 0.91 17.40
C GLU A 4 -5.89 0.28 18.06
N SER A 5 -6.72 1.08 18.70
CA SER A 5 -7.95 0.58 19.31
C SER A 5 -9.14 0.71 18.36
N ARG A 6 -8.93 1.29 17.18
CA ARG A 6 -10.00 1.46 16.21
C ARG A 6 -10.43 0.10 15.67
N ARG A 7 -11.73 -0.10 15.57
CA ARG A 7 -12.27 -1.29 14.95
C ARG A 7 -11.87 -1.33 13.48
N VAL A 8 -11.46 -2.50 13.00
CA VAL A 8 -11.12 -2.67 11.58
C VAL A 8 -12.41 -2.70 10.78
N GLU A 9 -12.56 -1.74 9.88
CA GLU A 9 -13.71 -1.64 8.99
C GLU A 9 -13.19 -1.48 7.57
N GLY A 10 -13.84 -2.16 6.64
CA GLY A 10 -13.42 -2.10 5.25
C GLY A 10 -12.68 -3.34 4.83
N LYS A 11 -12.56 -3.49 3.53
CA LYS A 11 -12.03 -4.70 2.89
C LYS A 11 -10.74 -4.46 2.14
N THR A 12 -10.48 -3.23 1.72
CA THR A 12 -9.34 -2.94 0.84
C THR A 12 -8.46 -1.85 1.44
N TRP A 13 -7.17 -2.15 1.57
CA TRP A 13 -6.23 -1.34 2.33
C TRP A 13 -4.92 -1.17 1.58
N LEU A 14 -4.32 0.00 1.70
CA LEU A 14 -2.96 0.25 1.23
C LEU A 14 -2.10 0.56 2.46
N LEU A 15 -0.99 -0.14 2.61
CA LEU A 15 -0.03 0.07 3.69
C LEU A 15 1.26 0.61 3.07
N ILE A 16 1.73 1.75 3.55
CA ILE A 16 2.90 2.44 3.00
C ILE A 16 4.05 2.36 3.99
N ASP A 17 5.14 1.71 3.58
CA ASP A 17 6.30 1.47 4.44
C ASP A 17 7.46 2.39 4.05
N ALA A 18 7.71 3.41 4.86
CA ALA A 18 8.89 4.26 4.77
C ALA A 18 9.09 4.96 3.43
N VAL A 19 8.01 5.41 2.79
CA VAL A 19 8.10 6.21 1.57
C VAL A 19 8.43 7.65 1.97
N GLN A 20 9.50 8.20 1.39
CA GLN A 20 10.02 9.50 1.77
C GLN A 20 9.63 10.63 0.83
N ASP A 21 9.39 10.34 -0.43
CA ASP A 21 9.07 11.39 -1.39
C ASP A 21 7.62 11.84 -1.25
N PRO A 22 7.40 13.13 -0.95
CA PRO A 22 6.02 13.63 -0.78
C PRO A 22 5.13 13.46 -2.00
N GLY A 23 5.71 13.60 -3.21
CA GLY A 23 4.96 13.41 -4.44
C GLY A 23 4.48 11.98 -4.59
N ASN A 24 5.33 11.00 -4.26
CA ASN A 24 4.94 9.59 -4.33
C ASN A 24 3.81 9.29 -3.36
N ILE A 25 3.93 9.74 -2.10
CA ILE A 25 2.87 9.48 -1.13
C ILE A 25 1.55 10.11 -1.57
N GLY A 26 1.57 11.35 -2.00
CA GLY A 26 0.35 12.03 -2.45
C GLY A 26 -0.29 11.32 -3.62
N THR A 27 0.53 10.88 -4.59
CA THR A 27 0.05 10.14 -5.75
C THR A 27 -0.54 8.79 -5.34
N MET A 28 0.09 8.11 -4.38
CA MET A 28 -0.44 6.85 -3.87
C MET A 28 -1.80 7.03 -3.20
N ILE A 29 -1.96 8.10 -2.41
CA ILE A 29 -3.23 8.41 -1.75
C ILE A 29 -4.30 8.66 -2.80
N ARG A 30 -3.99 9.46 -3.80
CA ARG A 30 -4.92 9.76 -4.89
C ARG A 30 -5.31 8.49 -5.64
N THR A 31 -4.34 7.62 -5.90
CA THR A 31 -4.58 6.36 -6.60
C THR A 31 -5.46 5.43 -5.77
N ALA A 32 -5.20 5.34 -4.47
CA ALA A 32 -6.01 4.52 -3.57
C ALA A 32 -7.46 5.00 -3.55
N ASP A 33 -7.66 6.32 -3.51
CA ASP A 33 -9.00 6.89 -3.58
C ASP A 33 -9.67 6.54 -4.92
N SER A 34 -8.95 6.70 -6.02
CA SER A 34 -9.47 6.39 -7.35
C SER A 34 -9.84 4.91 -7.50
N ALA A 35 -9.08 4.03 -6.90
CA ALA A 35 -9.34 2.59 -6.93
C ALA A 35 -10.45 2.16 -5.97
N GLY A 36 -10.98 3.09 -5.19
CA GLY A 36 -12.06 2.80 -4.27
C GLY A 36 -11.64 2.05 -3.03
N LEU A 37 -10.40 2.21 -2.58
CA LEU A 37 -9.95 1.57 -1.36
C LEU A 37 -10.64 2.16 -0.14
N ASP A 38 -10.72 1.34 0.90
CA ASP A 38 -11.40 1.75 2.14
C ASP A 38 -10.50 2.56 3.07
N ALA A 39 -9.20 2.36 3.04
CA ALA A 39 -8.30 3.13 3.89
C ALA A 39 -6.84 3.00 3.46
N VAL A 40 -6.02 3.95 3.91
CA VAL A 40 -4.58 3.93 3.73
C VAL A 40 -3.94 4.03 5.11
N ILE A 41 -2.94 3.18 5.36
CA ILE A 41 -2.15 3.24 6.59
C ILE A 41 -0.73 3.65 6.21
N VAL A 42 -0.27 4.76 6.78
CA VAL A 42 1.07 5.28 6.51
C VAL A 42 1.96 4.91 7.69
N GLY A 43 2.99 4.13 7.41
CA GLY A 43 3.95 3.70 8.43
C GLY A 43 4.74 4.87 9.01
N GLU A 44 5.20 4.68 10.23
CA GLU A 44 5.83 5.76 11.01
C GLU A 44 7.11 6.30 10.38
N GLY A 45 7.77 5.53 9.53
CA GLY A 45 8.99 5.98 8.86
C GLY A 45 8.76 6.80 7.60
N SER A 46 7.52 7.05 7.22
CA SER A 46 7.21 7.80 6.00
C SER A 46 7.14 9.31 6.25
N VAL A 47 7.19 10.09 5.17
CA VAL A 47 7.07 11.53 5.26
C VAL A 47 5.70 11.93 5.81
N ASP A 48 5.64 13.11 6.44
CA ASP A 48 4.40 13.62 7.03
C ASP A 48 3.32 13.81 5.95
N ILE A 49 2.16 13.20 6.17
CA ILE A 49 1.04 13.28 5.22
C ILE A 49 0.45 14.69 5.13
N TYR A 50 0.72 15.55 6.11
CA TYR A 50 0.25 16.94 6.07
C TYR A 50 1.28 17.89 5.45
N ASN A 51 2.39 17.36 4.95
CA ASN A 51 3.34 18.14 4.16
C ASN A 51 2.61 18.72 2.94
N ALA A 52 2.88 20.01 2.63
CA ALA A 52 2.18 20.69 1.55
C ALA A 52 2.31 19.98 0.20
N LYS A 53 3.45 19.37 -0.07
CA LYS A 53 3.63 18.64 -1.34
C LYS A 53 2.80 17.37 -1.38
N VAL A 54 2.64 16.68 -0.24
CA VAL A 54 1.77 15.50 -0.16
C VAL A 54 0.34 15.92 -0.45
N LEU A 55 -0.14 16.96 0.20
CA LEU A 55 -1.52 17.42 0.04
C LEU A 55 -1.81 17.85 -1.40
N ARG A 56 -0.85 18.56 -2.03
CA ARG A 56 -1.02 18.95 -3.44
C ARG A 56 -1.09 17.75 -4.37
N ALA A 57 -0.21 16.77 -4.16
CA ALA A 57 -0.18 15.57 -5.01
C ALA A 57 -1.43 14.71 -4.82
N ALA A 58 -1.99 14.70 -3.62
CA ALA A 58 -3.20 13.94 -3.31
C ALA A 58 -4.46 14.57 -3.91
N GLN A 59 -4.43 15.87 -4.21
CA GLN A 59 -5.51 16.59 -4.87
C GLN A 59 -6.87 16.40 -4.18
N GLY A 60 -6.89 16.51 -2.86
CA GLY A 60 -8.13 16.43 -2.10
C GLY A 60 -8.58 15.04 -1.72
N SER A 61 -7.91 14.00 -2.19
CA SER A 61 -8.30 12.61 -1.87
C SER A 61 -8.27 12.33 -0.38
N HIS A 62 -7.42 13.02 0.37
CA HIS A 62 -7.35 12.86 1.82
C HIS A 62 -8.64 13.28 2.54
N PHE A 63 -9.56 13.95 1.87
CA PHE A 63 -10.88 14.27 2.44
C PHE A 63 -11.88 13.13 2.27
N HIS A 64 -11.65 12.23 1.32
CA HIS A 64 -12.58 11.15 1.00
C HIS A 64 -12.17 9.82 1.59
N LEU A 65 -10.90 9.66 1.90
CA LEU A 65 -10.29 8.37 2.23
C LEU A 65 -9.62 8.47 3.59
N PRO A 66 -9.99 7.63 4.55
CA PRO A 66 -9.30 7.60 5.84
C PRO A 66 -7.81 7.31 5.66
N ILE A 67 -6.97 8.17 6.21
CA ILE A 67 -5.53 8.00 6.21
C ILE A 67 -5.07 7.94 7.65
N ILE A 68 -4.49 6.80 8.03
CA ILE A 68 -4.11 6.52 9.40
C ILE A 68 -2.60 6.38 9.47
N ARG A 69 -1.97 7.10 10.39
CA ARG A 69 -0.54 6.90 10.65
C ARG A 69 -0.41 5.89 11.77
N GLY A 70 0.48 4.92 11.61
CA GLY A 70 0.60 3.91 12.64
C GLY A 70 1.70 2.90 12.39
N ASN A 71 1.82 1.97 13.31
CA ASN A 71 2.79 0.89 13.26
C ASN A 71 2.27 -0.22 12.35
N LEU A 72 2.99 -0.50 11.27
CA LEU A 72 2.52 -1.46 10.28
C LEU A 72 2.47 -2.89 10.81
N HIS A 73 3.38 -3.27 11.72
CA HIS A 73 3.34 -4.61 12.32
C HIS A 73 2.04 -4.82 13.07
N GLN A 74 1.62 -3.83 13.85
CA GLN A 74 0.37 -3.91 14.60
C GLN A 74 -0.84 -3.96 13.67
N TRP A 75 -0.84 -3.15 12.63
CA TRP A 75 -1.95 -3.14 11.68
C TRP A 75 -2.05 -4.43 10.89
N ILE A 76 -0.92 -5.02 10.51
CA ILE A 76 -0.93 -6.32 9.83
C ILE A 76 -1.59 -7.37 10.71
N GLU A 77 -1.25 -7.40 12.01
CA GLU A 77 -1.89 -8.35 12.92
C GLU A 77 -3.39 -8.15 12.99
N LYS A 78 -3.85 -6.91 13.07
CA LYS A 78 -5.29 -6.62 13.11
C LYS A 78 -5.99 -7.05 11.84
N LEU A 79 -5.37 -6.78 10.69
CA LEU A 79 -5.96 -7.15 9.41
C LEU A 79 -6.04 -8.66 9.25
N GLU A 80 -5.00 -9.37 9.67
CA GLU A 80 -5.00 -10.83 9.64
C GLU A 80 -6.09 -11.41 10.53
N GLN A 81 -6.28 -10.84 11.72
CA GLN A 81 -7.33 -11.28 12.63
C GLN A 81 -8.72 -11.07 12.04
N ASN A 82 -8.85 -10.18 11.09
CA ASN A 82 -10.11 -9.90 10.40
C ASN A 82 -10.19 -10.60 9.04
N ASN A 83 -9.31 -11.57 8.80
CA ASN A 83 -9.29 -12.40 7.59
C ASN A 83 -9.05 -11.59 6.31
N ILE A 84 -8.26 -10.53 6.41
CA ILE A 84 -7.86 -9.74 5.26
C ILE A 84 -6.48 -10.22 4.80
N PRO A 85 -6.36 -10.80 3.60
CA PRO A 85 -5.06 -11.28 3.13
C PRO A 85 -4.12 -10.11 2.83
N ILE A 86 -2.87 -10.27 3.24
CA ILE A 86 -1.84 -9.24 3.08
C ILE A 86 -0.93 -9.62 1.93
N TYR A 87 -0.80 -8.75 0.95
CA TYR A 87 0.12 -8.90 -0.17
C TYR A 87 1.23 -7.88 -0.04
N GLY A 88 2.47 -8.32 -0.27
CA GLY A 88 3.61 -7.41 -0.31
C GLY A 88 4.04 -7.15 -1.74
N THR A 89 4.99 -6.25 -1.91
CA THR A 89 5.62 -5.97 -3.19
C THR A 89 7.11 -6.24 -3.05
N ALA A 90 7.67 -7.05 -3.95
CA ALA A 90 9.08 -7.42 -3.88
C ALA A 90 9.54 -7.92 -5.23
N LEU A 91 10.86 -7.89 -5.46
CA LEU A 91 11.46 -8.46 -6.66
C LEU A 91 11.97 -9.87 -6.43
N LYS A 92 12.32 -10.20 -5.18
CA LYS A 92 12.86 -11.52 -4.82
C LYS A 92 11.86 -12.25 -3.94
N ASN A 93 11.84 -13.55 -4.03
CA ASN A 93 10.93 -14.40 -3.25
C ASN A 93 9.48 -13.93 -3.44
N ALA A 94 9.14 -13.65 -4.68
CA ALA A 94 7.84 -13.11 -5.05
C ALA A 94 7.31 -13.84 -6.27
N VAL A 95 6.00 -13.74 -6.48
CA VAL A 95 5.35 -14.31 -7.65
C VAL A 95 4.83 -13.18 -8.53
N SER A 96 4.63 -13.47 -9.81
CA SER A 96 4.03 -12.48 -10.70
C SER A 96 2.65 -12.09 -10.19
N MET A 97 2.31 -10.81 -10.31
CA MET A 97 0.97 -10.35 -9.93
C MET A 97 -0.12 -11.12 -10.67
N TYR A 98 0.18 -11.62 -11.87
CA TYR A 98 -0.80 -12.36 -12.68
C TYR A 98 -1.21 -13.69 -12.06
N GLU A 99 -0.47 -14.17 -11.05
CA GLU A 99 -0.85 -15.40 -10.36
C GLU A 99 -1.94 -15.19 -9.31
N VAL A 100 -2.31 -13.94 -9.04
CA VAL A 100 -3.36 -13.64 -8.07
C VAL A 100 -4.65 -13.36 -8.82
N THR A 101 -5.70 -14.11 -8.46
CA THR A 101 -7.04 -13.85 -9.00
C THR A 101 -7.62 -12.61 -8.31
N PRO A 102 -8.64 -11.97 -8.90
CA PRO A 102 -9.28 -10.83 -8.24
C PRO A 102 -9.75 -11.19 -6.85
N VAL A 103 -9.55 -10.29 -5.90
CA VAL A 103 -9.88 -10.53 -4.49
C VAL A 103 -10.82 -9.45 -3.98
N ASP A 104 -11.75 -9.87 -3.14
CA ASP A 104 -12.74 -8.97 -2.55
C ASP A 104 -12.13 -8.20 -1.38
N LYS A 105 -11.21 -8.83 -0.66
CA LYS A 105 -10.54 -8.24 0.49
C LYS A 105 -9.03 -8.34 0.30
N PHE A 106 -8.31 -7.28 0.58
CA PHE A 106 -6.85 -7.33 0.55
C PHE A 106 -6.24 -6.13 1.26
N ALA A 107 -5.00 -6.29 1.67
CA ALA A 107 -4.13 -5.19 2.03
C ALA A 107 -2.86 -5.33 1.20
N LEU A 108 -2.43 -4.25 0.57
CA LEU A 108 -1.21 -4.22 -0.22
C LEU A 108 -0.17 -3.38 0.50
N ILE A 109 1.02 -3.93 0.72
CA ILE A 109 2.13 -3.19 1.30
C ILE A 109 3.05 -2.72 0.19
N VAL A 110 3.33 -1.42 0.15
CA VAL A 110 4.30 -0.83 -0.77
C VAL A 110 5.39 -0.17 0.06
N GLY A 111 6.57 -0.02 -0.49
CA GLY A 111 7.71 0.37 0.31
C GLY A 111 8.56 1.47 -0.26
N ASN A 112 9.67 1.69 0.42
CA ASN A 112 10.63 2.75 0.14
C ASN A 112 11.09 2.74 -1.32
N GLU A 113 11.31 3.94 -1.86
CA GLU A 113 11.68 4.13 -3.25
C GLU A 113 12.98 3.41 -3.65
N GLY A 114 13.92 3.28 -2.71
CA GLY A 114 15.19 2.64 -2.99
C GLY A 114 15.32 1.24 -2.42
N GLN A 115 14.75 1.01 -1.25
CA GLN A 115 14.96 -0.25 -0.51
C GLN A 115 13.77 -1.21 -0.57
N GLY A 116 12.61 -0.73 -1.03
CA GLY A 116 11.41 -1.55 -1.03
C GLY A 116 10.81 -1.72 0.36
N VAL A 117 9.99 -2.74 0.50
CA VAL A 117 9.31 -3.06 1.76
C VAL A 117 10.29 -3.74 2.71
N ASN A 118 10.20 -3.41 3.98
CA ASN A 118 11.01 -4.05 5.03
C ASN A 118 10.79 -5.57 5.01
N GLU A 119 11.88 -6.33 5.11
CA GLU A 119 11.82 -7.78 5.00
C GLU A 119 10.97 -8.43 6.08
N GLU A 120 10.96 -7.87 7.28
CA GLU A 120 10.13 -8.42 8.35
C GLU A 120 8.65 -8.32 8.04
N LEU A 121 8.24 -7.24 7.36
CA LEU A 121 6.87 -7.11 6.90
C LEU A 121 6.56 -8.11 5.79
N LEU A 122 7.51 -8.30 4.87
CA LEU A 122 7.32 -9.24 3.76
C LEU A 122 7.15 -10.69 4.23
N ARG A 123 7.72 -11.03 5.39
CA ARG A 123 7.55 -12.37 5.96
C ARG A 123 6.16 -12.62 6.52
N LYS A 124 5.38 -11.56 6.72
CA LYS A 124 4.03 -11.66 7.29
C LYS A 124 2.93 -11.70 6.24
N THR A 125 3.30 -11.66 4.97
CA THR A 125 2.33 -11.63 3.87
C THR A 125 1.92 -13.03 3.47
N VAL A 126 0.76 -13.15 2.81
CA VAL A 126 0.37 -14.42 2.20
C VAL A 126 1.15 -14.66 0.91
N LYS A 127 1.45 -13.59 0.18
CA LYS A 127 2.26 -13.62 -1.03
C LYS A 127 2.90 -12.27 -1.25
N ASN A 128 4.10 -12.27 -1.82
CA ASN A 128 4.74 -11.06 -2.30
C ASN A 128 4.67 -11.07 -3.82
N LEU A 129 4.37 -9.92 -4.39
CA LEU A 129 4.06 -9.79 -5.81
C LEU A 129 5.07 -8.92 -6.51
N TYR A 130 5.40 -9.25 -7.75
CA TYR A 130 6.14 -8.36 -8.63
C TYR A 130 5.33 -8.09 -9.89
N ILE A 131 5.63 -6.97 -10.52
CA ILE A 131 5.06 -6.60 -11.81
C ILE A 131 6.05 -7.03 -12.88
N PRO A 132 5.67 -7.90 -13.83
CA PRO A 132 6.58 -8.28 -14.90
C PRO A 132 6.99 -7.05 -15.71
N ILE A 133 8.28 -6.91 -15.97
CA ILE A 133 8.80 -5.81 -16.79
C ILE A 133 9.26 -6.40 -18.10
N TYR A 134 8.65 -5.94 -19.19
CA TYR A 134 8.89 -6.50 -20.51
C TYR A 134 10.00 -5.78 -21.28
N GLY A 135 10.41 -4.62 -20.79
CA GLY A 135 11.48 -3.84 -21.40
C GLY A 135 12.79 -4.01 -20.65
N LYS A 136 13.65 -3.01 -20.79
CA LYS A 136 15.00 -3.04 -20.21
C LYS A 136 15.11 -2.34 -18.86
N SER A 137 14.06 -1.66 -18.40
CA SER A 137 14.06 -1.01 -17.10
C SER A 137 14.14 -2.07 -16.00
N GLU A 138 14.87 -1.75 -14.92
CA GLU A 138 15.00 -2.69 -13.80
C GLU A 138 13.85 -2.60 -12.82
N SER A 139 13.20 -1.45 -12.75
CA SER A 139 12.11 -1.25 -11.80
C SER A 139 11.20 -0.13 -12.30
N LEU A 140 10.04 -0.01 -11.65
CA LEU A 140 9.09 1.07 -11.89
C LEU A 140 9.12 2.03 -10.70
N ASN A 141 8.75 3.29 -10.96
CA ASN A 141 8.50 4.24 -9.88
C ASN A 141 7.48 3.63 -8.93
N VAL A 142 7.67 3.82 -7.63
CA VAL A 142 6.85 3.15 -6.61
C VAL A 142 5.38 3.55 -6.70
N SER A 143 5.06 4.80 -7.02
CA SER A 143 3.66 5.20 -7.14
C SER A 143 3.01 4.64 -8.40
N VAL A 144 3.78 4.48 -9.48
CA VAL A 144 3.29 3.81 -10.70
C VAL A 144 3.02 2.34 -10.41
N ALA A 145 3.95 1.67 -9.77
CA ALA A 145 3.78 0.26 -9.40
C ALA A 145 2.55 0.07 -8.49
N THR A 146 2.37 0.98 -7.54
CA THR A 146 1.22 0.93 -6.64
C THR A 146 -0.09 1.00 -7.42
N GLY A 147 -0.16 1.91 -8.39
CA GLY A 147 -1.36 2.05 -9.22
C GLY A 147 -1.68 0.79 -10.00
N ILE A 148 -0.66 0.21 -10.63
CA ILE A 148 -0.84 -1.02 -11.39
C ILE A 148 -1.37 -2.14 -10.50
N LEU A 149 -0.74 -2.34 -9.34
CA LEU A 149 -1.13 -3.42 -8.43
C LEU A 149 -2.51 -3.21 -7.83
N LEU A 150 -2.84 -2.00 -7.40
CA LEU A 150 -4.14 -1.73 -6.82
C LEU A 150 -5.27 -1.99 -7.82
N TYR A 151 -5.11 -1.51 -9.05
CA TYR A 151 -6.14 -1.72 -10.06
C TYR A 151 -6.22 -3.18 -10.49
N TYR A 152 -5.09 -3.88 -10.50
CA TYR A 152 -5.10 -5.30 -10.81
C TYR A 152 -5.85 -6.10 -9.74
N LEU A 153 -5.57 -5.84 -8.46
CA LEU A 153 -6.23 -6.56 -7.36
C LEU A 153 -7.71 -6.20 -7.25
N ARG A 154 -8.08 -4.97 -7.60
CA ARG A 154 -9.45 -4.50 -7.53
C ARG A 154 -10.31 -4.87 -8.75
N ARG A 155 -9.72 -5.43 -9.78
CA ARG A 155 -10.49 -5.72 -11.00
C ARG A 155 -11.65 -6.67 -10.72
N PRO A 156 -12.76 -6.52 -11.48
CA PRO A 156 -13.94 -7.37 -11.27
C PRO A 156 -13.70 -8.84 -11.58
#